data_b580a07b8500b584c93e244047926bd1
#
_entry.id   b580a07b8500b584c93e244047926bd1
#
_cell.length_a   1.000
_cell.length_b   1.000
_cell.length_c   1.000
_cell.angle_alpha   90.00
_cell.angle_beta   90.00
_cell.angle_gamma   90.00
#
_symmetry.space_group_name_H-M   'P 1'
#
loop_
_entity.id
_entity.type
_entity.pdbx_description
1 polymer ?
#
loop_
_entity_poly.entity_id
_entity_poly.type
_entity_poly.pdbx_seq_one_letter_code
_entity_poly.pdbx_strand_id
1 'polypeptide(L)'
;MNRSLENLYIWQMARNVVNDIYNMMDSYKDYGFKEQLQRASISIMNNIAEGFDSGSDKKFISYLNISRGSCSEVNSMLYLCEDLKICDKEQRISIQNKIKIISSGCIKLIKSLS
;
A
#
# COMPACT_ATOMS: atom_id res chain seq x y z
N MET A 1 13.49 -4.91 22.75
CA MET A 1 12.92 -5.14 21.41
C MET A 1 12.70 -3.81 20.70
N ASN A 2 13.19 -3.69 19.50
CA ASN A 2 13.13 -2.44 18.77
C ASN A 2 11.77 -2.29 18.04
N ARG A 3 10.97 -1.33 18.48
CA ARG A 3 9.67 -1.02 17.90
C ARG A 3 9.69 0.33 17.20
N SER A 4 10.41 0.40 16.10
CA SER A 4 10.40 1.61 15.28
C SER A 4 9.63 1.34 14.00
N LEU A 5 9.11 2.42 13.40
CA LEU A 5 8.38 2.33 12.13
C LEU A 5 9.26 1.70 11.04
N GLU A 6 10.55 2.07 11.00
CA GLU A 6 11.47 1.56 9.99
C GLU A 6 11.61 0.05 10.05
N ASN A 7 11.39 -0.57 11.21
CA ASN A 7 11.51 -2.02 11.40
C ASN A 7 10.19 -2.76 11.15
N LEU A 8 9.11 -2.04 10.91
CA LEU A 8 7.81 -2.65 10.65
C LEU A 8 7.75 -3.10 9.19
N TYR A 9 7.74 -4.42 8.99
CA TYR A 9 7.86 -5.01 7.65
C TYR A 9 6.78 -4.54 6.68
N ILE A 10 5.52 -4.46 7.13
CA ILE A 10 4.44 -4.02 6.24
C ILE A 10 4.61 -2.56 5.82
N TRP A 11 5.17 -1.71 6.68
CA TRP A 11 5.48 -0.33 6.32
C TRP A 11 6.61 -0.27 5.28
N GLN A 12 7.66 -1.07 5.48
CA GLN A 12 8.77 -1.14 4.52
C GLN A 12 8.26 -1.56 3.14
N MET A 13 7.39 -2.57 3.10
CA MET A 13 6.82 -3.07 1.86
C MET A 13 5.89 -2.02 1.23
N ALA A 14 5.11 -1.32 2.04
CA ALA A 14 4.23 -0.24 1.56
C ALA A 14 5.06 0.89 0.93
N ARG A 15 6.16 1.28 1.56
CA ARG A 15 7.09 2.27 1.00
C ARG A 15 7.64 1.81 -0.34
N ASN A 16 7.96 0.54 -0.45
CA ASN A 16 8.45 -0.06 -1.68
C ASN A 16 7.41 0.04 -2.81
N VAL A 17 6.14 -0.27 -2.49
CA VAL A 17 5.04 -0.15 -3.46
C VAL A 17 4.87 1.30 -3.92
N VAL A 18 4.94 2.27 -3.01
CA VAL A 18 4.85 3.69 -3.39
C VAL A 18 5.92 4.04 -4.41
N ASN A 19 7.16 3.62 -4.16
CA ASN A 19 8.26 3.89 -5.09
C ASN A 19 8.02 3.22 -6.45
N ASP A 20 7.54 1.98 -6.47
CA ASP A 20 7.21 1.28 -7.71
C ASP A 20 6.14 2.03 -8.50
N ILE A 21 5.09 2.50 -7.83
CA ILE A 21 3.98 3.24 -8.45
C ILE A 21 4.49 4.57 -9.04
N TYR A 22 5.29 5.31 -8.28
CA TYR A 22 5.81 6.59 -8.76
C TYR A 22 6.71 6.41 -9.97
N ASN A 23 7.59 5.39 -9.94
CA ASN A 23 8.47 5.10 -11.06
C ASN A 23 7.68 4.70 -12.31
N MET A 24 6.66 3.84 -12.13
CA MET A 24 5.80 3.38 -13.23
C MET A 24 5.04 4.53 -13.87
N MET A 25 4.59 5.49 -13.07
CA MET A 25 3.72 6.58 -13.53
C MET A 25 4.48 7.84 -13.95
N ASP A 26 5.80 7.83 -13.87
CA ASP A 26 6.64 9.02 -14.02
C ASP A 26 6.34 9.83 -15.30
N SER A 27 6.21 9.17 -16.44
CA SER A 27 5.97 9.82 -17.72
C SER A 27 4.51 9.84 -18.16
N TYR A 28 3.60 9.30 -17.35
CA TYR A 28 2.19 9.23 -17.72
C TYR A 28 1.52 10.59 -17.55
N LYS A 29 0.72 10.99 -18.55
CA LYS A 29 0.22 12.37 -18.63
C LYS A 29 -1.24 12.55 -18.24
N ASP A 30 -1.99 11.49 -17.97
CA ASP A 30 -3.33 11.61 -17.42
C ASP A 30 -3.19 11.87 -15.91
N TYR A 31 -3.18 13.15 -15.54
CA TYR A 31 -2.92 13.54 -14.16
C TYR A 31 -3.98 13.06 -13.19
N GLY A 32 -5.24 12.97 -13.62
CA GLY A 32 -6.30 12.47 -12.77
C GLY A 32 -6.07 11.03 -12.31
N PHE A 33 -5.81 10.16 -13.27
CA PHE A 33 -5.53 8.76 -12.99
C PHE A 33 -4.24 8.60 -12.18
N LYS A 34 -3.19 9.29 -12.62
CA LYS A 34 -1.88 9.27 -11.96
C LYS A 34 -1.99 9.69 -10.50
N GLU A 35 -2.64 10.83 -10.24
CA GLU A 35 -2.80 11.33 -8.88
C GLU A 35 -3.59 10.37 -8.01
N GLN A 36 -4.68 9.80 -8.52
CA GLN A 36 -5.50 8.86 -7.76
C GLN A 36 -4.70 7.62 -7.36
N LEU A 37 -3.94 7.05 -8.28
CA LEU A 37 -3.13 5.86 -7.99
C LEU A 37 -2.00 6.17 -7.02
N GLN A 38 -1.31 7.28 -7.21
CA GLN A 38 -0.24 7.71 -6.30
C GLN A 38 -0.79 7.97 -4.90
N ARG A 39 -1.92 8.65 -4.79
CA ARG A 39 -2.56 8.95 -3.50
C ARG A 39 -3.00 7.66 -2.80
N ALA A 40 -3.58 6.71 -3.52
CA ALA A 40 -3.99 5.44 -2.95
C ALA A 40 -2.79 4.65 -2.42
N SER A 41 -1.68 4.65 -3.16
CA SER A 41 -0.47 3.94 -2.71
C SER A 41 0.12 4.58 -1.45
N ILE A 42 0.17 5.91 -1.39
CA ILE A 42 0.65 6.64 -0.20
C ILE A 42 -0.27 6.35 0.99
N SER A 43 -1.58 6.23 0.76
CA SER A 43 -2.56 5.93 1.81
C SER A 43 -2.27 4.60 2.49
N ILE A 44 -1.81 3.58 1.74
CA ILE A 44 -1.40 2.30 2.33
C ILE A 44 -0.33 2.56 3.40
N MET A 45 0.72 3.25 3.01
CA MET A 45 1.88 3.50 3.86
C MET A 45 1.54 4.38 5.06
N ASN A 46 0.85 5.48 4.82
CA ASN A 46 0.58 6.48 5.85
C ASN A 46 -0.41 5.98 6.91
N ASN A 47 -1.39 5.16 6.54
CA ASN A 47 -2.31 4.61 7.53
C ASN A 47 -1.63 3.59 8.42
N ILE A 48 -0.67 2.84 7.93
CA ILE A 48 0.15 1.97 8.78
C ILE A 48 0.92 2.83 9.79
N ALA A 49 1.54 3.91 9.33
CA ALA A 49 2.32 4.80 10.18
C ALA A 49 1.46 5.47 11.25
N GLU A 50 0.30 6.00 10.86
CA GLU A 50 -0.60 6.66 11.81
C GLU A 50 -1.12 5.70 12.87
N GLY A 51 -1.46 4.48 12.47
CA GLY A 51 -1.89 3.45 13.42
C GLY A 51 -0.78 3.07 14.39
N PHE A 52 0.43 2.88 13.86
CA PHE A 52 1.60 2.53 14.66
C PHE A 52 1.89 3.59 15.73
N ASP A 53 1.76 4.86 15.38
CA ASP A 53 2.05 5.98 16.28
C ASP A 53 0.86 6.38 17.17
N SER A 54 -0.31 5.75 16.99
CA SER A 54 -1.54 6.18 17.67
C SER A 54 -1.55 5.94 19.17
N GLY A 55 -0.72 5.04 19.67
CA GLY A 55 -0.67 4.69 21.10
C GLY A 55 -1.87 3.88 21.58
N SER A 56 -2.69 3.35 20.70
CA SER A 56 -3.90 2.61 21.03
C SER A 56 -4.07 1.44 20.06
N ASP A 57 -4.24 0.24 20.62
CA ASP A 57 -4.47 -0.95 19.78
C ASP A 57 -5.74 -0.82 18.96
N LYS A 58 -6.79 -0.26 19.54
CA LYS A 58 -8.06 -0.06 18.85
C LYS A 58 -7.90 0.87 17.64
N LYS A 59 -7.18 1.99 17.82
CA LYS A 59 -6.91 2.92 16.71
C LYS A 59 -6.00 2.28 15.67
N PHE A 60 -5.01 1.51 16.11
CA PHE A 60 -4.12 0.82 15.18
C PHE A 60 -4.91 -0.12 14.28
N ILE A 61 -5.83 -0.91 14.85
CA ILE A 61 -6.71 -1.80 14.08
C ILE A 61 -7.50 -1.00 13.04
N SER A 62 -8.08 0.15 13.43
CA SER A 62 -8.85 0.99 12.52
C SER A 62 -7.99 1.48 11.35
N TYR A 63 -6.80 1.98 11.62
CA TYR A 63 -5.89 2.45 10.57
C TYR A 63 -5.41 1.32 9.66
N LEU A 64 -5.15 0.14 10.22
CA LEU A 64 -4.77 -1.01 9.40
C LEU A 64 -5.90 -1.43 8.45
N ASN A 65 -7.14 -1.33 8.90
CA ASN A 65 -8.29 -1.62 8.03
C ASN A 65 -8.42 -0.60 6.88
N ILE A 66 -8.13 0.68 7.15
CA ILE A 66 -8.09 1.70 6.09
C ILE A 66 -6.99 1.36 5.08
N SER A 67 -5.81 0.99 5.58
CA SER A 67 -4.69 0.57 4.73
C SER A 67 -5.06 -0.59 3.81
N ARG A 68 -5.79 -1.58 4.35
CA ARG A 68 -6.27 -2.72 3.56
C ARG A 68 -7.22 -2.28 2.43
N GLY A 69 -8.09 -1.32 2.71
CA GLY A 69 -8.98 -0.74 1.69
C GLY A 69 -8.18 -0.06 0.58
N SER A 70 -7.13 0.66 0.95
CA SER A 70 -6.23 1.29 -0.02
C SER A 70 -5.48 0.25 -0.84
N CYS A 71 -5.09 -0.88 -0.24
CA CYS A 71 -4.50 -2.01 -0.96
C CYS A 71 -5.45 -2.52 -2.04
N SER A 72 -6.72 -2.67 -1.73
CA SER A 72 -7.73 -3.13 -2.68
C SER A 72 -7.88 -2.15 -3.85
N GLU A 73 -7.86 -0.85 -3.55
CA GLU A 73 -7.95 0.18 -4.58
C GLU A 73 -6.76 0.13 -5.53
N VAL A 74 -5.54 0.08 -5.00
CA VAL A 74 -4.33 0.00 -5.82
C VAL A 74 -4.33 -1.28 -6.65
N ASN A 75 -4.69 -2.40 -6.03
CA ASN A 75 -4.75 -3.70 -6.71
C ASN A 75 -5.68 -3.65 -7.92
N SER A 76 -6.84 -3.03 -7.76
CA SER A 76 -7.83 -2.87 -8.83
C SER A 76 -7.28 -1.99 -9.95
N MET A 77 -6.67 -0.85 -9.59
CA MET A 77 -6.14 0.11 -10.57
C MET A 77 -4.97 -0.45 -11.37
N LEU A 78 -4.22 -1.39 -10.82
CA LEU A 78 -3.09 -2.01 -11.54
C LEU A 78 -3.55 -2.80 -12.77
N TYR A 79 -4.76 -3.37 -12.75
CA TYR A 79 -5.32 -4.00 -13.95
C TYR A 79 -5.53 -2.97 -15.04
N LEU A 80 -6.01 -1.77 -14.68
CA LEU A 80 -6.16 -0.67 -15.64
C LEU A 80 -4.80 -0.21 -16.16
N CYS A 81 -3.77 -0.21 -15.33
CA CYS A 81 -2.42 0.14 -15.78
C CYS A 81 -1.95 -0.79 -16.90
N GLU A 82 -2.25 -2.07 -16.77
CA GLU A 82 -1.93 -3.03 -17.84
C GLU A 82 -2.77 -2.76 -19.09
N ASP A 83 -4.08 -2.55 -18.93
CA ASP A 83 -4.99 -2.26 -20.04
C ASP A 83 -4.57 -1.03 -20.81
N LEU A 84 -4.13 0.01 -20.10
CA LEU A 84 -3.70 1.28 -20.67
C LEU A 84 -2.23 1.26 -21.14
N LYS A 85 -1.58 0.10 -21.01
CA LYS A 85 -0.18 -0.11 -21.41
C LYS A 85 0.82 0.78 -20.65
N ILE A 86 0.47 1.15 -19.43
CA ILE A 86 1.37 1.84 -18.50
C ILE A 86 2.41 0.86 -17.95
N CYS A 87 1.99 -0.39 -17.75
CA CYS A 87 2.89 -1.47 -17.36
C CYS A 87 2.52 -2.75 -18.11
N ASP A 88 3.42 -3.73 -18.08
CA ASP A 88 3.13 -5.06 -18.60
C ASP A 88 2.55 -5.96 -17.51
N LYS A 89 2.17 -7.17 -17.88
CA LYS A 89 1.60 -8.15 -16.95
C LYS A 89 2.55 -8.50 -15.81
N GLU A 90 3.85 -8.66 -16.12
CA GLU A 90 4.84 -9.04 -15.12
C GLU A 90 4.99 -7.96 -14.06
N GLN A 91 5.03 -6.70 -14.48
CA GLN A 91 5.14 -5.58 -13.54
C GLN A 91 3.88 -5.47 -12.68
N ARG A 92 2.70 -5.64 -13.29
CA ARG A 92 1.44 -5.66 -12.52
C ARG A 92 1.48 -6.74 -11.44
N ILE A 93 1.81 -7.97 -11.83
CA ILE A 93 1.85 -9.10 -10.89
C ILE A 93 2.88 -8.87 -9.79
N SER A 94 4.04 -8.33 -10.13
CA SER A 94 5.10 -8.04 -9.16
C SER A 94 4.60 -7.09 -8.07
N ILE A 95 3.94 -6.00 -8.44
CA ILE A 95 3.42 -5.02 -7.48
C ILE A 95 2.25 -5.63 -6.70
N GLN A 96 1.37 -6.36 -7.37
CA GLN A 96 0.22 -7.01 -6.70
C GLN A 96 0.67 -8.03 -5.66
N ASN A 97 1.77 -8.74 -5.90
CA ASN A 97 2.33 -9.67 -4.91
C ASN A 97 2.80 -8.92 -3.66
N LYS A 98 3.42 -7.76 -3.81
CA LYS A 98 3.81 -6.92 -2.67
C LYS A 98 2.60 -6.44 -1.90
N ILE A 99 1.55 -6.01 -2.61
CA ILE A 99 0.29 -5.58 -1.99
C ILE A 99 -0.35 -6.71 -1.19
N LYS A 100 -0.31 -7.93 -1.73
CA LYS A 100 -0.84 -9.11 -1.05
C LYS A 100 -0.09 -9.37 0.26
N ILE A 101 1.23 -9.22 0.26
CA ILE A 101 2.05 -9.35 1.47
C ILE A 101 1.64 -8.30 2.50
N ILE A 102 1.44 -7.06 2.09
CA ILE A 102 1.01 -5.97 3.00
C ILE A 102 -0.36 -6.29 3.60
N SER A 103 -1.33 -6.65 2.76
CA SER A 103 -2.68 -6.93 3.21
C SER A 103 -2.71 -8.11 4.19
N SER A 104 -1.99 -9.19 3.89
CA SER A 104 -1.87 -10.35 4.77
C SER A 104 -1.20 -9.98 6.09
N GLY A 105 -0.17 -9.15 6.03
CA GLY A 105 0.53 -8.67 7.23
C GLY A 105 -0.38 -7.81 8.11
N CYS A 106 -1.20 -6.96 7.50
CA CYS A 106 -2.19 -6.17 8.22
C CYS A 106 -3.19 -7.09 8.95
N ILE A 107 -3.68 -8.12 8.28
CA ILE A 107 -4.63 -9.08 8.89
C ILE A 107 -4.00 -9.77 10.10
N LYS A 108 -2.76 -10.24 9.97
CA LYS A 108 -2.05 -10.89 11.07
C LYS A 108 -1.87 -9.94 12.26
N LEU A 109 -1.49 -8.70 11.96
CA LEU A 109 -1.28 -7.70 13.01
C LEU A 109 -2.60 -7.35 13.71
N ILE A 110 -3.67 -7.18 12.95
CA ILE A 110 -5.01 -6.95 13.51
C ILE A 110 -5.38 -8.07 14.48
N LYS A 111 -5.16 -9.32 14.11
CA LYS A 111 -5.44 -10.45 14.98
C LYS A 111 -4.63 -10.41 16.27
N SER A 112 -3.36 -10.01 16.18
CA SER A 112 -2.50 -9.92 17.35
C SER A 112 -2.88 -8.79 18.30
N LEU A 113 -3.53 -7.74 17.76
CA LEU A 113 -3.96 -6.58 18.54
C LEU A 113 -5.38 -6.73 19.11
N SER A 114 -6.07 -7.77 18.71
CA SER A 114 -7.49 -7.98 19.09
C SER A 114 -7.63 -8.74 20.41
#